data_ce0206769588a12b471248503b861e2f
#
_entry.id   ce0206769588a12b471248503b861e2f
#
_cell.length_a   1.000
_cell.length_b   1.000
_cell.length_c   1.000
_cell.angle_alpha   90.00
_cell.angle_beta   90.00
_cell.angle_gamma   90.00
#
_symmetry.space_group_name_H-M   'P 1'
#
loop_
_entity.id
_entity.type
_entity.pdbx_description
1 polymer ?
#
loop_
_entity_poly.entity_id
_entity_poly.type
_entity_poly.pdbx_seq_one_letter_code
_entity_poly.pdbx_strand_id
1 'polypeptide(L)'
;MQIKIDQSYKRLDKFLFQYFESLPLSLLQRLIRKYKIKINNKKSKANSSLIKGDVVYIYYKFEISNDLSNTIKISKNKKKIFEDQIIFQNNDFIAINKIDGYSVQRGSKVLISLKDIYENVIEHKLYIVHRLDKDTSGLMLFAKNRITASKISSLFLNNKIKKYYIAVTNTKFNKNTDTLINYNSDKKELKLAYKKIQLDNYDNCYL
;
A
#
# COMPACT_ATOMS: atom_id res chain seq x y z
N MET A 1 28.79 3.49 7.52
CA MET A 1 28.35 2.52 8.55
C MET A 1 28.66 1.11 8.09
N GLN A 2 29.03 0.21 9.02
CA GLN A 2 29.31 -1.20 8.73
C GLN A 2 28.46 -2.06 9.68
N ILE A 3 27.92 -3.16 9.17
CA ILE A 3 27.13 -4.13 9.95
C ILE A 3 27.76 -5.51 9.72
N LYS A 4 28.29 -6.13 10.78
CA LYS A 4 28.80 -7.50 10.75
C LYS A 4 27.62 -8.47 10.91
N ILE A 5 27.56 -9.46 10.03
CA ILE A 5 26.47 -10.43 9.99
C ILE A 5 26.78 -11.60 10.92
N ASP A 6 25.90 -11.83 11.89
CA ASP A 6 26.02 -12.83 12.95
C ASP A 6 25.41 -14.19 12.59
N GLN A 7 24.45 -14.20 11.66
CA GLN A 7 23.79 -15.41 11.15
C GLN A 7 23.43 -15.24 9.66
N SER A 8 23.06 -16.32 8.99
CA SER A 8 22.76 -16.27 7.56
C SER A 8 21.35 -15.74 7.29
N TYR A 9 21.20 -14.93 6.24
CA TYR A 9 19.93 -14.39 5.76
C TYR A 9 19.75 -14.67 4.26
N LYS A 10 18.55 -15.02 3.86
CA LYS A 10 18.26 -15.35 2.45
C LYS A 10 18.29 -14.12 1.52
N ARG A 11 18.09 -12.91 2.06
CA ARG A 11 17.96 -11.69 1.26
C ARG A 11 18.47 -10.47 2.01
N LEU A 12 19.37 -9.71 1.36
CA LEU A 12 19.92 -8.46 1.85
C LEU A 12 18.85 -7.40 2.15
N ASP A 13 17.89 -7.19 1.23
CA ASP A 13 16.86 -6.18 1.42
C ASP A 13 15.94 -6.46 2.61
N LYS A 14 15.63 -7.74 2.86
CA LYS A 14 14.82 -8.15 4.02
C LYS A 14 15.57 -8.01 5.33
N PHE A 15 16.85 -8.40 5.36
CA PHE A 15 17.71 -8.18 6.51
C PHE A 15 17.78 -6.68 6.86
N LEU A 16 18.08 -5.83 5.89
CA LEU A 16 18.16 -4.38 6.11
C LEU A 16 16.83 -3.78 6.56
N PHE A 17 15.71 -4.26 6.02
CA PHE A 17 14.40 -3.80 6.44
C PHE A 17 14.05 -4.18 7.89
N GLN A 18 14.53 -5.33 8.36
CA GLN A 18 14.41 -5.73 9.76
C GLN A 18 15.37 -4.94 10.65
N TYR A 19 16.61 -4.72 10.20
CA TYR A 19 17.62 -3.99 10.94
C TYR A 19 17.29 -2.50 11.12
N PHE A 20 16.74 -1.88 10.07
CA PHE A 20 16.30 -0.49 10.07
C PHE A 20 14.76 -0.43 10.15
N GLU A 21 14.21 -0.54 11.33
CA GLU A 21 12.75 -0.57 11.56
C GLU A 21 12.00 0.64 11.00
N SER A 22 12.67 1.80 10.90
CA SER A 22 12.08 3.07 10.45
C SER A 22 12.23 3.34 8.96
N LEU A 23 13.10 2.61 8.22
CA LEU A 23 13.39 2.90 6.83
C LEU A 23 12.47 2.14 5.86
N PRO A 24 11.94 2.82 4.83
CA PRO A 24 11.14 2.16 3.80
C PRO A 24 11.97 1.14 2.99
N LEU A 25 11.39 -0.03 2.72
CA LEU A 25 12.03 -1.07 1.88
C LEU A 25 12.42 -0.54 0.50
N SER A 26 11.60 0.34 -0.09
CA SER A 26 11.87 0.97 -1.39
C SER A 26 13.12 1.84 -1.38
N LEU A 27 13.39 2.57 -0.27
CA LEU A 27 14.61 3.33 -0.10
C LEU A 27 15.82 2.41 -0.03
N LEU A 28 15.75 1.35 0.78
CA LEU A 28 16.83 0.37 0.92
C LEU A 28 17.16 -0.29 -0.42
N GLN A 29 16.16 -0.74 -1.17
CA GLN A 29 16.33 -1.31 -2.51
C GLN A 29 16.90 -0.32 -3.50
N ARG A 30 16.52 0.98 -3.44
CA ARG A 30 17.10 2.05 -4.25
C ARG A 30 18.58 2.26 -3.93
N LEU A 31 18.95 2.26 -2.64
CA LEU A 31 20.34 2.41 -2.20
C LEU A 31 21.22 1.22 -2.64
N ILE A 32 20.69 0.00 -2.58
CA ILE A 32 21.38 -1.19 -3.10
C ILE A 32 21.61 -1.03 -4.62
N ARG A 33 20.59 -0.68 -5.38
CA ARG A 33 20.73 -0.46 -6.85
C ARG A 33 21.71 0.65 -7.21
N LYS A 34 21.82 1.69 -6.37
CA LYS A 34 22.80 2.77 -6.54
C LYS A 34 24.17 2.45 -5.94
N TYR A 35 24.41 1.20 -5.57
CA TYR A 35 25.66 0.72 -4.97
C TYR A 35 26.11 1.48 -3.70
N LYS A 36 25.16 2.13 -3.03
CA LYS A 36 25.39 2.77 -1.73
C LYS A 36 25.35 1.77 -0.58
N ILE A 37 24.90 0.54 -0.84
CA ILE A 37 24.95 -0.59 0.08
C ILE A 37 25.65 -1.74 -0.65
N LYS A 38 26.66 -2.33 -0.01
CA LYS A 38 27.52 -3.39 -0.56
C LYS A 38 27.73 -4.50 0.47
N ILE A 39 27.97 -5.72 0.02
CA ILE A 39 28.41 -6.85 0.86
C ILE A 39 29.92 -7.03 0.62
N ASN A 40 30.72 -7.06 1.67
CA ASN A 40 32.18 -7.24 1.59
C ASN A 40 32.84 -6.32 0.54
N ASN A 41 32.39 -5.05 0.49
CA ASN A 41 32.78 -4.05 -0.51
C ASN A 41 32.45 -4.38 -1.98
N LYS A 42 31.74 -5.48 -2.25
CA LYS A 42 31.32 -5.87 -3.59
C LYS A 42 29.88 -5.42 -3.87
N LYS A 43 29.61 -5.12 -5.16
CA LYS A 43 28.23 -4.82 -5.62
C LYS A 43 27.30 -5.99 -5.30
N SER A 44 26.13 -5.70 -4.78
CA SER A 44 25.12 -6.70 -4.40
C SER A 44 23.75 -6.34 -4.97
N LYS A 45 22.88 -7.32 -5.04
CA LYS A 45 21.46 -7.16 -5.43
C LYS A 45 20.59 -7.24 -4.20
N ALA A 46 19.36 -6.74 -4.28
CA ALA A 46 18.38 -6.79 -3.18
C ALA A 46 18.12 -8.22 -2.67
N ASN A 47 18.16 -9.20 -3.57
CA ASN A 47 17.96 -10.61 -3.27
C ASN A 47 19.24 -11.38 -2.94
N SER A 48 20.41 -10.71 -2.85
CA SER A 48 21.66 -11.39 -2.43
C SER A 48 21.50 -11.98 -1.04
N SER A 49 21.98 -13.20 -0.87
CA SER A 49 22.08 -13.84 0.44
C SER A 49 23.23 -13.22 1.27
N LEU A 50 23.10 -13.32 2.58
CA LEU A 50 24.13 -12.98 3.55
C LEU A 50 24.52 -14.25 4.30
N ILE A 51 25.79 -14.46 4.52
CA ILE A 51 26.31 -15.56 5.35
C ILE A 51 26.94 -14.98 6.62
N LYS A 52 27.00 -15.79 7.66
CA LYS A 52 27.67 -15.42 8.91
C LYS A 52 29.11 -15.00 8.62
N GLY A 53 29.51 -13.85 9.13
CA GLY A 53 30.83 -13.26 8.92
C GLY A 53 30.88 -12.21 7.81
N ASP A 54 29.89 -12.12 6.94
CA ASP A 54 29.80 -11.04 5.96
C ASP A 54 29.74 -9.67 6.64
N VAL A 55 30.21 -8.63 5.92
CA VAL A 55 30.11 -7.24 6.36
C VAL A 55 29.29 -6.46 5.34
N VAL A 56 28.20 -5.87 5.79
CA VAL A 56 27.38 -4.97 4.97
C VAL A 56 27.89 -3.55 5.16
N TYR A 57 28.40 -2.95 4.09
CA TYR A 57 28.87 -1.58 4.04
C TYR A 57 27.78 -0.65 3.53
N ILE A 58 27.50 0.44 4.25
CA ILE A 58 26.50 1.44 3.90
C ILE A 58 27.19 2.78 3.72
N TYR A 59 27.26 3.23 2.47
CA TYR A 59 27.83 4.50 2.02
C TYR A 59 26.74 5.56 1.83
N TYR A 60 25.83 5.65 2.80
CA TYR A 60 24.76 6.61 2.80
C TYR A 60 24.54 7.13 4.23
N LYS A 61 24.53 8.44 4.39
CA LYS A 61 24.12 9.08 5.62
C LYS A 61 22.59 9.09 5.60
N PHE A 62 21.97 8.29 6.43
CA PHE A 62 20.54 8.44 6.66
C PHE A 62 20.38 9.76 7.43
N GLU A 63 19.82 10.75 6.78
CA GLU A 63 19.18 11.82 7.52
C GLU A 63 18.00 11.15 8.20
N ILE A 64 18.19 10.75 9.44
CA ILE A 64 17.07 10.43 10.31
C ILE A 64 16.46 11.81 10.56
N SER A 65 15.60 12.24 9.66
CA SER A 65 14.65 13.24 10.03
C SER A 65 13.88 12.63 11.20
N ASN A 66 14.06 13.17 12.37
CA ASN A 66 13.23 12.95 13.54
C ASN A 66 11.79 13.46 13.28
N ASP A 67 11.43 13.61 12.02
CA ASP A 67 10.11 13.89 11.47
C ASP A 67 9.14 12.69 11.56
N LEU A 68 9.29 11.86 12.62
CA LEU A 68 8.15 11.10 13.12
C LEU A 68 7.10 12.02 13.77
N SER A 69 7.38 13.31 13.85
CA SER A 69 6.48 14.34 14.38
C SER A 69 6.04 15.37 13.35
N ASN A 70 6.14 15.13 12.06
CA ASN A 70 5.26 15.79 11.11
C ASN A 70 3.84 15.25 11.33
N THR A 71 3.30 15.54 12.52
CA THR A 71 1.87 15.49 12.75
C THR A 71 1.28 16.39 11.68
N ILE A 72 0.69 15.76 10.69
CA ILE A 72 -0.06 16.45 9.65
C ILE A 72 -1.11 17.23 10.41
N LYS A 73 -0.92 18.54 10.52
CA LYS A 73 -1.93 19.41 11.17
C LYS A 73 -3.14 19.45 10.25
N ILE A 74 -4.03 18.51 10.43
CA ILE A 74 -5.34 18.52 9.77
C ILE A 74 -6.22 19.48 10.58
N SER A 75 -6.86 20.43 9.92
CA SER A 75 -7.82 21.32 10.58
C SER A 75 -8.95 20.48 11.20
N LYS A 76 -9.53 20.97 12.32
CA LYS A 76 -10.62 20.26 13.02
C LYS A 76 -11.78 19.89 12.09
N ASN A 77 -12.17 20.80 11.20
CA ASN A 77 -13.25 20.55 10.23
C ASN A 77 -12.89 19.41 9.25
N LYS A 78 -11.65 19.39 8.79
CA LYS A 78 -11.18 18.34 7.88
C LYS A 78 -11.04 16.98 8.61
N LYS A 79 -10.61 16.97 9.87
CA LYS A 79 -10.56 15.76 10.71
C LYS A 79 -11.95 15.14 10.82
N LYS A 80 -12.98 15.94 11.10
CA LYS A 80 -14.37 15.50 11.22
C LYS A 80 -14.88 14.85 9.92
N ILE A 81 -14.60 15.45 8.75
CA ILE A 81 -15.01 14.86 7.45
C ILE A 81 -14.50 13.42 7.30
N PHE A 82 -13.25 13.13 7.72
CA PHE A 82 -12.69 11.77 7.63
C PHE A 82 -13.20 10.85 8.74
N GLU A 83 -13.46 11.38 9.94
CA GLU A 83 -14.11 10.63 11.04
C GLU A 83 -15.48 10.10 10.59
N ASP A 84 -16.29 10.95 9.94
CA ASP A 84 -17.62 10.61 9.44
C ASP A 84 -17.60 9.54 8.34
N GLN A 85 -16.45 9.29 7.72
CA GLN A 85 -16.27 8.22 6.73
C GLN A 85 -15.87 6.88 7.35
N ILE A 86 -15.69 6.78 8.66
CA ILE A 86 -15.40 5.52 9.31
C ILE A 86 -16.70 4.71 9.45
N ILE A 87 -16.81 3.62 8.68
CA ILE A 87 -17.98 2.74 8.69
C ILE A 87 -17.93 1.77 9.87
N PHE A 88 -16.72 1.29 10.20
CA PHE A 88 -16.52 0.33 11.27
C PHE A 88 -15.10 0.43 11.82
N GLN A 89 -14.96 0.22 13.13
CA GLN A 89 -13.66 0.20 13.79
C GLN A 89 -13.68 -0.77 14.97
N ASN A 90 -12.60 -1.53 15.09
CA ASN A 90 -12.31 -2.35 16.28
C ASN A 90 -10.80 -2.28 16.62
N ASN A 91 -10.30 -3.18 17.46
CA ASN A 91 -8.89 -3.23 17.85
C ASN A 91 -7.97 -3.71 16.72
N ASP A 92 -8.50 -4.41 15.73
CA ASP A 92 -7.75 -5.07 14.66
C ASP A 92 -7.68 -4.27 13.37
N PHE A 93 -8.77 -3.62 12.97
CA PHE A 93 -8.85 -2.88 11.72
C PHE A 93 -9.89 -1.75 11.76
N ILE A 94 -9.82 -0.88 10.76
CA ILE A 94 -10.87 0.08 10.44
C ILE A 94 -11.37 -0.18 9.02
N ALA A 95 -12.66 0.03 8.80
CA ALA A 95 -13.31 0.09 7.51
C ALA A 95 -13.79 1.51 7.27
N ILE A 96 -13.48 2.06 6.12
CA ILE A 96 -13.83 3.43 5.74
C ILE A 96 -14.55 3.47 4.41
N ASN A 97 -15.38 4.48 4.21
CA ASN A 97 -15.84 4.89 2.89
C ASN A 97 -14.81 5.87 2.32
N LYS A 98 -13.92 5.37 1.46
CA LYS A 98 -12.90 6.22 0.85
C LYS A 98 -13.54 7.29 -0.03
N ILE A 99 -13.24 8.54 0.23
CA ILE A 99 -13.56 9.66 -0.65
C ILE A 99 -12.58 9.61 -1.86
N ASP A 100 -13.07 9.93 -3.05
CA ASP A 100 -12.25 10.11 -4.24
C ASP A 100 -11.25 11.27 -4.12
N GLY A 101 -10.31 11.37 -5.03
CA GLY A 101 -9.27 12.41 -5.02
C GLY A 101 -8.08 12.14 -4.08
N TYR A 102 -8.12 11.14 -3.20
CA TYR A 102 -7.06 10.83 -2.25
C TYR A 102 -6.33 9.54 -2.60
N SER A 103 -5.00 9.63 -2.71
CA SER A 103 -4.14 8.44 -2.86
C SER A 103 -4.00 7.70 -1.53
N VAL A 104 -4.09 6.38 -1.56
CA VAL A 104 -4.02 5.51 -0.38
C VAL A 104 -2.67 5.57 0.33
N GLN A 105 -1.59 5.65 -0.45
CA GLN A 105 -0.21 5.67 0.04
C GLN A 105 0.57 6.83 -0.59
N ARG A 106 1.64 7.25 0.07
CA ARG A 106 2.56 8.25 -0.48
C ARG A 106 3.23 7.73 -1.75
N GLY A 107 3.51 8.64 -2.67
CA GLY A 107 4.24 8.40 -3.90
C GLY A 107 5.10 9.61 -4.25
N SER A 108 5.80 9.58 -5.39
CA SER A 108 6.71 10.65 -5.79
C SER A 108 6.06 12.04 -5.89
N LYS A 109 4.75 12.10 -6.07
CA LYS A 109 3.96 13.35 -6.20
C LYS A 109 2.87 13.51 -5.13
N VAL A 110 2.84 12.61 -4.13
CA VAL A 110 1.82 12.60 -3.08
C VAL A 110 2.50 12.86 -1.74
N LEU A 111 2.37 14.08 -1.23
CA LEU A 111 2.96 14.51 0.04
C LEU A 111 2.21 13.91 1.24
N ILE A 112 0.88 13.86 1.17
CA ILE A 112 -0.02 13.36 2.21
C ILE A 112 -0.91 12.29 1.60
N SER A 113 -0.89 11.09 2.16
CA SER A 113 -1.75 9.99 1.73
C SER A 113 -2.96 9.82 2.64
N LEU A 114 -3.95 9.09 2.16
CA LEU A 114 -5.13 8.74 2.95
C LEU A 114 -4.75 7.99 4.24
N LYS A 115 -3.75 7.11 4.17
CA LYS A 115 -3.19 6.44 5.35
C LYS A 115 -2.71 7.45 6.39
N ASP A 116 -1.92 8.45 5.97
CA ASP A 116 -1.39 9.47 6.90
C ASP A 116 -2.51 10.27 7.55
N ILE A 117 -3.58 10.57 6.80
CA ILE A 117 -4.77 11.27 7.31
C ILE A 117 -5.44 10.43 8.40
N TYR A 118 -5.73 9.15 8.12
CA TYR A 118 -6.40 8.29 9.10
C TYR A 118 -5.52 7.93 10.29
N GLU A 119 -4.19 7.83 10.14
CA GLU A 119 -3.29 7.71 11.29
C GLU A 119 -3.38 8.91 12.23
N ASN A 120 -3.59 10.11 11.68
CA ASN A 120 -3.83 11.33 12.48
C ASN A 120 -5.23 11.36 13.08
N VAL A 121 -6.25 10.93 12.34
CA VAL A 121 -7.65 10.90 12.78
C VAL A 121 -7.83 9.98 13.98
N ILE A 122 -7.33 8.75 13.91
CA ILE A 122 -7.52 7.73 14.96
C ILE A 122 -6.36 7.65 15.95
N GLU A 123 -5.33 8.48 15.76
CA GLU A 123 -4.11 8.53 16.61
C GLU A 123 -3.45 7.16 16.79
N HIS A 124 -3.49 6.35 15.71
CA HIS A 124 -2.97 4.98 15.72
C HIS A 124 -2.29 4.65 14.38
N LYS A 125 -1.20 3.89 14.45
CA LYS A 125 -0.50 3.40 13.25
C LYS A 125 -1.38 2.45 12.45
N LEU A 126 -1.41 2.66 11.12
CA LEU A 126 -2.18 1.86 10.18
C LEU A 126 -1.31 1.11 9.19
N TYR A 127 -1.81 -0.02 8.73
CA TYR A 127 -1.19 -0.87 7.73
C TYR A 127 -2.11 -1.01 6.52
N ILE A 128 -1.57 -0.73 5.32
CA ILE A 128 -2.29 -0.88 4.07
C ILE A 128 -2.37 -2.37 3.75
N VAL A 129 -3.57 -2.88 3.54
CA VAL A 129 -3.85 -4.29 3.21
C VAL A 129 -4.32 -4.48 1.77
N HIS A 130 -4.88 -3.44 1.18
CA HIS A 130 -5.24 -3.30 -0.23
C HIS A 130 -5.28 -1.83 -0.60
N ARG A 131 -5.56 -1.54 -1.86
CA ARG A 131 -5.67 -0.15 -2.32
C ARG A 131 -6.82 0.01 -3.31
N LEU A 132 -7.39 1.19 -3.32
CA LEU A 132 -8.21 1.75 -4.37
C LEU A 132 -7.41 2.84 -5.08
N ASP A 133 -7.70 3.08 -6.35
CA ASP A 133 -7.06 4.17 -7.08
C ASP A 133 -7.51 5.53 -6.53
N LYS A 134 -6.78 6.58 -6.89
CA LYS A 134 -7.02 7.92 -6.37
C LYS A 134 -8.47 8.37 -6.57
N ASP A 135 -8.99 8.16 -7.78
CA ASP A 135 -10.29 8.64 -8.21
C ASP A 135 -11.41 7.58 -8.01
N THR A 136 -11.10 6.47 -7.33
CA THR A 136 -12.07 5.45 -6.93
C THR A 136 -12.49 5.70 -5.49
N SER A 137 -13.79 5.83 -5.25
CA SER A 137 -14.41 5.89 -3.92
C SER A 137 -14.87 4.50 -3.45
N GLY A 138 -15.27 4.40 -2.18
CA GLY A 138 -15.92 3.21 -1.62
C GLY A 138 -15.16 2.51 -0.52
N LEU A 139 -15.58 1.29 -0.20
CA LEU A 139 -15.11 0.53 0.97
C LEU A 139 -13.62 0.22 0.92
N MET A 140 -12.92 0.64 1.94
CA MET A 140 -11.49 0.37 2.11
C MET A 140 -11.16 -0.04 3.54
N LEU A 141 -10.17 -0.93 3.71
CA LEU A 141 -9.72 -1.45 4.99
C LEU A 141 -8.27 -1.02 5.27
N PHE A 142 -8.02 -0.64 6.53
CA PHE A 142 -6.68 -0.53 7.10
C PHE A 142 -6.59 -1.42 8.33
N ALA A 143 -5.52 -2.19 8.46
CA ALA A 143 -5.25 -2.94 9.68
C ALA A 143 -4.54 -2.06 10.71
N LYS A 144 -4.80 -2.31 12.01
CA LYS A 144 -4.17 -1.59 13.13
C LYS A 144 -2.92 -2.28 13.66
N ASN A 145 -2.72 -3.56 13.32
CA ASN A 145 -1.54 -4.32 13.73
C ASN A 145 -1.02 -5.19 12.57
N ARG A 146 0.24 -5.65 12.70
CA ARG A 146 0.91 -6.44 11.66
C ARG A 146 0.29 -7.81 11.44
N ILE A 147 -0.24 -8.45 12.48
CA ILE A 147 -0.85 -9.78 12.40
C ILE A 147 -2.10 -9.70 11.54
N THR A 148 -2.99 -8.77 11.85
CA THR A 148 -4.20 -8.52 11.08
C THR A 148 -3.89 -8.06 9.66
N ALA A 149 -2.87 -7.21 9.47
CA ALA A 149 -2.42 -6.79 8.16
C ALA A 149 -2.00 -8.00 7.30
N SER A 150 -1.22 -8.91 7.85
CA SER A 150 -0.79 -10.14 7.16
C SER A 150 -1.98 -11.03 6.80
N LYS A 151 -2.91 -11.25 7.73
CA LYS A 151 -4.12 -12.06 7.50
C LYS A 151 -4.99 -11.48 6.38
N ILE A 152 -5.35 -10.21 6.47
CA ILE A 152 -6.21 -9.55 5.47
C ILE A 152 -5.51 -9.49 4.10
N SER A 153 -4.23 -9.13 4.05
CA SER A 153 -3.47 -9.12 2.79
C SER A 153 -3.41 -10.50 2.14
N SER A 154 -3.28 -11.56 2.93
CA SER A 154 -3.34 -12.95 2.44
C SER A 154 -4.69 -13.29 1.83
N LEU A 155 -5.79 -12.82 2.41
CA LEU A 155 -7.14 -13.03 1.86
C LEU A 155 -7.29 -12.33 0.50
N PHE A 156 -6.79 -11.10 0.35
CA PHE A 156 -6.77 -10.40 -0.94
C PHE A 156 -5.90 -11.13 -1.97
N LEU A 157 -4.68 -11.53 -1.58
CA LEU A 157 -3.72 -12.20 -2.47
C LEU A 157 -4.25 -13.53 -2.99
N ASN A 158 -4.96 -14.28 -2.15
CA ASN A 158 -5.52 -15.59 -2.48
C ASN A 158 -6.94 -15.51 -3.06
N ASN A 159 -7.43 -14.32 -3.43
CA ASN A 159 -8.76 -14.09 -4.00
C ASN A 159 -9.91 -14.65 -3.12
N LYS A 160 -9.73 -14.63 -1.79
CA LYS A 160 -10.77 -15.04 -0.83
C LYS A 160 -11.77 -13.93 -0.51
N ILE A 161 -11.55 -12.72 -1.01
CA ILE A 161 -12.44 -11.56 -0.87
C ILE A 161 -13.12 -11.30 -2.20
N LYS A 162 -14.46 -11.36 -2.22
CA LYS A 162 -15.27 -10.92 -3.36
C LYS A 162 -15.31 -9.39 -3.37
N LYS A 163 -15.12 -8.80 -4.55
CA LYS A 163 -15.12 -7.35 -4.73
C LYS A 163 -16.18 -6.98 -5.77
N TYR A 164 -16.99 -6.01 -5.42
CA TYR A 164 -18.02 -5.48 -6.29
C TYR A 164 -17.77 -3.99 -6.51
N TYR A 165 -17.91 -3.53 -7.74
CA TYR A 165 -17.72 -2.14 -8.11
C TYR A 165 -18.90 -1.68 -8.96
N ILE A 166 -19.38 -0.48 -8.71
CA ILE A 166 -20.33 0.17 -9.60
C ILE A 166 -19.52 1.07 -10.55
N ALA A 167 -19.75 0.91 -11.84
CA ALA A 167 -19.13 1.73 -12.87
C ALA A 167 -20.19 2.39 -13.74
N VAL A 168 -20.05 3.69 -13.95
CA VAL A 168 -20.84 4.46 -14.93
C VAL A 168 -19.96 4.67 -16.16
N THR A 169 -20.46 4.35 -17.34
CA THR A 169 -19.70 4.42 -18.58
C THR A 169 -20.40 5.30 -19.62
N ASN A 170 -19.63 5.90 -20.51
CA ASN A 170 -20.16 6.63 -21.66
C ASN A 170 -20.66 5.69 -22.77
N THR A 171 -20.25 4.42 -22.72
CA THR A 171 -20.59 3.42 -23.73
C THR A 171 -21.60 2.43 -23.18
N LYS A 172 -22.65 2.18 -23.94
CA LYS A 172 -23.64 1.15 -23.63
C LYS A 172 -23.10 -0.21 -24.06
N PHE A 173 -23.10 -1.17 -23.17
CA PHE A 173 -22.82 -2.57 -23.53
C PHE A 173 -24.06 -3.24 -24.13
N ASN A 174 -23.85 -4.07 -25.14
CA ASN A 174 -24.93 -4.72 -25.89
C ASN A 174 -25.63 -5.80 -25.05
N LYS A 175 -24.97 -6.39 -24.09
CA LYS A 175 -25.53 -7.44 -23.23
C LYS A 175 -25.74 -6.92 -21.81
N ASN A 176 -26.73 -7.43 -21.13
CA ASN A 176 -26.97 -7.09 -19.72
C ASN A 176 -25.99 -7.75 -18.76
N THR A 177 -25.43 -8.89 -19.16
CA THR A 177 -24.37 -9.60 -18.41
C THR A 177 -23.37 -10.17 -19.39
N ASP A 178 -22.10 -9.98 -19.13
CA ASP A 178 -21.01 -10.59 -19.90
C ASP A 178 -19.69 -10.49 -19.12
N THR A 179 -18.60 -10.84 -19.78
CA THR A 179 -17.24 -10.71 -19.26
C THR A 179 -16.43 -9.80 -20.15
N LEU A 180 -15.91 -8.73 -19.58
CA LEU A 180 -14.91 -7.90 -20.23
C LEU A 180 -13.52 -8.54 -20.09
N ILE A 181 -12.82 -8.63 -21.21
CA ILE A 181 -11.45 -9.14 -21.26
C ILE A 181 -10.52 -7.95 -21.50
N ASN A 182 -9.55 -7.79 -20.62
CA ASN A 182 -8.51 -6.79 -20.77
C ASN A 182 -7.16 -7.42 -20.44
N TYR A 183 -6.08 -6.73 -20.74
CA TYR A 183 -4.73 -7.19 -20.46
C TYR A 183 -4.00 -6.18 -19.58
N ASN A 184 -3.36 -6.65 -18.52
CA ASN A 184 -2.52 -5.80 -17.69
C ASN A 184 -1.18 -5.47 -18.39
N SER A 185 -0.34 -4.65 -17.75
CA SER A 185 1.00 -4.29 -18.22
C SER A 185 1.91 -5.50 -18.50
N ASP A 186 1.69 -6.63 -17.82
CA ASP A 186 2.44 -7.87 -17.99
C ASP A 186 1.81 -8.81 -19.06
N LYS A 187 0.84 -8.29 -19.84
CA LYS A 187 0.07 -9.04 -20.85
C LYS A 187 -0.72 -10.22 -20.29
N LYS A 188 -1.01 -10.24 -19.01
CA LYS A 188 -1.89 -11.23 -18.39
C LYS A 188 -3.34 -10.83 -18.59
N GLU A 189 -4.13 -11.80 -19.00
CA GLU A 189 -5.56 -11.64 -19.20
C GLU A 189 -6.28 -11.31 -17.89
N LEU A 190 -7.08 -10.25 -17.91
CA LEU A 190 -7.97 -9.85 -16.83
C LEU A 190 -9.42 -10.05 -17.28
N LYS A 191 -10.15 -10.85 -16.54
CA LYS A 191 -11.58 -11.10 -16.76
C LYS A 191 -12.39 -10.38 -15.70
N LEU A 192 -13.27 -9.50 -16.13
CA LEU A 192 -14.20 -8.76 -15.29
C LEU A 192 -15.62 -9.12 -15.72
N ALA A 193 -16.31 -9.91 -14.90
CA ALA A 193 -17.74 -10.13 -15.10
C ALA A 193 -18.49 -8.85 -14.73
N TYR A 194 -19.53 -8.53 -15.49
CA TYR A 194 -20.41 -7.40 -15.19
C TYR A 194 -21.88 -7.79 -15.32
N LYS A 195 -22.72 -7.05 -14.61
CA LYS A 195 -24.16 -7.07 -14.74
C LYS A 195 -24.65 -5.63 -14.84
N LYS A 196 -25.47 -5.34 -15.87
CA LYS A 196 -26.12 -4.04 -15.97
C LYS A 196 -27.08 -3.87 -14.80
N ILE A 197 -27.00 -2.73 -14.14
CA ILE A 197 -27.93 -2.32 -13.08
C ILE A 197 -28.60 -1.01 -13.50
N GLN A 198 -29.76 -0.74 -12.95
CA GLN A 198 -30.44 0.53 -13.12
C GLN A 198 -30.22 1.37 -11.86
N LEU A 199 -29.75 2.58 -12.06
CA LEU A 199 -29.65 3.59 -11.01
C LEU A 199 -30.33 4.85 -11.52
N ASP A 200 -31.07 5.50 -10.65
CA ASP A 200 -31.72 6.77 -10.96
C ASP A 200 -30.71 7.78 -11.48
N ASN A 201 -31.01 8.43 -12.58
CA ASN A 201 -30.19 9.40 -13.30
C ASN A 201 -28.97 8.84 -14.07
N TYR A 202 -28.81 7.52 -14.18
CA TYR A 202 -27.70 6.93 -14.93
C TYR A 202 -28.17 5.77 -15.83
N ASP A 203 -27.96 5.88 -17.13
CA ASP A 203 -28.39 4.89 -18.12
C ASP A 203 -27.43 3.69 -18.28
N ASN A 204 -26.15 3.89 -18.02
CA ASN A 204 -25.08 2.92 -18.27
C ASN A 204 -24.33 2.57 -17.00
N CYS A 205 -25.00 1.90 -16.05
CA CYS A 205 -24.43 1.44 -14.80
C CYS A 205 -24.18 -0.07 -14.83
N TYR A 206 -23.05 -0.50 -14.31
CA TYR A 206 -22.62 -1.88 -14.31
C TYR A 206 -22.00 -2.25 -12.94
N LEU A 207 -22.35 -3.44 -12.44
CA LEU A 207 -21.87 -4.03 -11.20
C LEU A 207 -20.95 -5.20 -11.50
#